data_aaf1bd57ee835993c3aa1e4aa30234df
#
_entry.id   aaf1bd57ee835993c3aa1e4aa30234df
#
_cell.length_a   1.000
_cell.length_b   1.000
_cell.length_c   1.000
_cell.angle_alpha   90.00
_cell.angle_beta   90.00
_cell.angle_gamma   90.00
#
_symmetry.space_group_name_H-M   'P 1'
#
loop_
_entity.id
_entity.type
_entity.pdbx_description
1 polymer ?
#
loop_
_entity_poly.entity_id
_entity_poly.type
_entity_poly.pdbx_seq_one_letter_code
_entity_poly.pdbx_strand_id
1 'polypeptide(L)'
;FDVILLNDDYTSMEFVVEVLRRFFNKEFQAAEAIMLKIHIDGEAVCGSYSYDVAQTKVKQVIGYSRDNDQPLMAVLRELGI
;
A
#
# COMPACT_ATOMS: atom_id res chain seq x y z
N PHE A 1 7.92 3.90 -11.20
CA PHE A 1 7.21 2.65 -10.83
C PHE A 1 6.11 2.96 -9.83
N ASP A 2 4.96 2.36 -10.07
CA ASP A 2 3.86 2.43 -9.12
C ASP A 2 4.05 1.42 -8.01
N VAL A 3 3.77 1.85 -6.77
CA VAL A 3 3.62 0.92 -5.66
C VAL A 3 2.14 0.68 -5.45
N ILE A 4 1.76 -0.59 -5.50
CA ILE A 4 0.36 -1.01 -5.46
C ILE A 4 0.13 -1.88 -4.24
N LEU A 5 -0.91 -1.56 -3.47
CA LEU A 5 -1.35 -2.41 -2.37
C LEU A 5 -2.48 -3.31 -2.86
N LEU A 6 -2.41 -4.57 -2.47
CA LEU A 6 -3.39 -5.59 -2.87
C LEU A 6 -4.35 -5.87 -1.73
N ASN A 7 -5.63 -6.02 -2.07
CA ASN A 7 -6.64 -6.41 -1.09
C ASN A 7 -6.45 -7.88 -0.67
N ASP A 8 -6.79 -8.17 0.58
CA ASP A 8 -6.89 -9.53 1.08
C ASP A 8 -7.99 -9.58 2.15
N ASP A 9 -8.38 -10.79 2.56
CA ASP A 9 -9.51 -10.99 3.45
C ASP A 9 -9.17 -10.83 4.93
N TYR A 10 -7.90 -10.67 5.28
CA TYR A 10 -7.45 -10.74 6.66
C TYR A 10 -6.82 -9.47 7.20
N THR A 11 -6.28 -8.60 6.34
CA THR A 11 -5.70 -7.33 6.77
C THR A 11 -6.81 -6.36 7.16
N SER A 12 -6.71 -5.78 8.36
CA SER A 12 -7.73 -4.83 8.82
C SER A 12 -7.68 -3.53 8.02
N MET A 13 -8.83 -2.88 7.88
CA MET A 13 -8.93 -1.59 7.21
C MET A 13 -8.10 -0.52 7.94
N GLU A 14 -8.12 -0.54 9.27
CA GLU A 14 -7.32 0.40 10.06
C GLU A 14 -5.83 0.24 9.79
N PHE A 15 -5.36 -1.00 9.62
CA PHE A 15 -3.96 -1.25 9.31
C PHE A 15 -3.58 -0.69 7.95
N VAL A 16 -4.43 -0.86 6.95
CA VAL A 16 -4.18 -0.32 5.60
C VAL A 16 -4.09 1.21 5.65
N VAL A 17 -4.99 1.86 6.38
CA VAL A 17 -4.95 3.31 6.56
C VAL A 17 -3.63 3.72 7.24
N GLU A 18 -3.21 3.01 8.28
CA GLU A 18 -1.95 3.29 8.98
C GLU A 18 -0.75 3.19 8.04
N VAL A 19 -0.69 2.14 7.22
CA VAL A 19 0.38 1.94 6.24
C VAL A 19 0.43 3.10 5.25
N LEU A 20 -0.72 3.51 4.74
CA LEU A 20 -0.81 4.63 3.79
C LEU A 20 -0.33 5.93 4.41
N ARG A 21 -0.65 6.16 5.67
CA ARG A 21 -0.20 7.36 6.38
C ARG A 21 1.30 7.31 6.69
N ARG A 22 1.79 6.15 7.12
CA ARG A 22 3.16 5.99 7.58
C ARG A 22 4.18 5.95 6.44
N PHE A 23 3.88 5.20 5.38
CA PHE A 23 4.86 4.95 4.32
C PHE A 23 4.61 5.75 3.04
N PHE A 24 3.41 6.27 2.85
CA PHE A 24 3.04 6.99 1.64
C PHE A 24 2.66 8.45 1.91
N ASN A 25 2.88 8.89 3.13
CA ASN A 25 2.67 10.29 3.54
C ASN A 25 1.26 10.82 3.19
N LYS A 26 0.25 9.97 3.32
CA LYS A 26 -1.13 10.38 3.08
C LYS A 26 -1.74 10.91 4.36
N GLU A 27 -2.54 11.96 4.27
CA GLU A 27 -3.36 12.38 5.39
C GLU A 27 -4.53 11.41 5.55
N PHE A 28 -5.22 11.47 6.69
CA PHE A 28 -6.24 10.49 7.04
C PHE A 28 -7.32 10.33 5.97
N GLN A 29 -7.87 11.44 5.47
CA GLN A 29 -8.96 11.36 4.49
C GLN A 29 -8.50 10.73 3.16
N ALA A 30 -7.32 11.10 2.69
CA ALA A 30 -6.75 10.50 1.48
C ALA A 30 -6.44 9.01 1.68
N ALA A 31 -5.89 8.65 2.83
CA ALA A 31 -5.59 7.26 3.16
C ALA A 31 -6.88 6.42 3.19
N GLU A 32 -7.93 6.96 3.79
CA GLU A 32 -9.22 6.27 3.87
C GLU A 32 -9.82 6.04 2.48
N ALA A 33 -9.76 7.05 1.61
CA ALA A 33 -10.26 6.92 0.24
C ALA A 33 -9.49 5.84 -0.54
N ILE A 34 -8.16 5.79 -0.40
CA ILE A 34 -7.34 4.77 -1.06
C ILE A 34 -7.65 3.39 -0.49
N MET A 35 -7.81 3.27 0.83
CA MET A 35 -8.17 2.01 1.48
C MET A 35 -9.49 1.46 0.93
N LEU A 36 -10.50 2.31 0.77
CA LEU A 36 -11.78 1.90 0.20
C LEU A 36 -11.62 1.45 -1.25
N LYS A 37 -10.79 2.13 -2.02
CA LYS A 37 -10.52 1.73 -3.40
C LYS A 37 -9.87 0.35 -3.46
N ILE A 38 -8.91 0.08 -2.57
CA ILE A 38 -8.29 -1.24 -2.47
C ILE A 38 -9.35 -2.30 -2.19
N HIS A 39 -10.25 -2.00 -1.24
CA HIS A 39 -11.29 -2.93 -0.83
C HIS A 39 -12.28 -3.23 -1.98
N ILE A 40 -12.67 -2.20 -2.73
CA ILE A 40 -13.68 -2.34 -3.79
C ILE A 40 -13.08 -2.88 -5.08
N ASP A 41 -11.93 -2.33 -5.51
CA ASP A 41 -11.31 -2.67 -6.80
C ASP A 41 -10.31 -3.83 -6.72
N GLY A 42 -9.93 -4.24 -5.51
CA GLY A 42 -8.95 -5.29 -5.29
C GLY A 42 -7.52 -4.80 -5.19
N GLU A 43 -7.24 -3.60 -5.64
CA GLU A 43 -5.91 -2.99 -5.56
C GLU A 43 -6.00 -1.48 -5.80
N ALA A 44 -4.97 -0.75 -5.38
CA ALA A 44 -4.85 0.67 -5.72
C ALA A 44 -3.38 1.10 -5.73
N VAL A 45 -3.09 2.07 -6.58
CA VAL A 45 -1.78 2.74 -6.61
C VAL A 45 -1.70 3.67 -5.41
N CYS A 46 -0.63 3.54 -4.63
CA CYS A 46 -0.42 4.35 -3.43
C CYS A 46 0.61 5.46 -3.65
N GLY A 47 1.42 5.33 -4.66
CA GLY A 47 2.41 6.33 -5.02
C GLY A 47 3.24 5.86 -6.19
N SER A 48 3.94 6.81 -6.84
CA SER A 48 4.80 6.52 -7.99
C SER A 48 6.18 7.07 -7.71
N TYR A 49 7.21 6.27 -7.93
CA TYR A 49 8.58 6.59 -7.52
C TYR A 49 9.58 6.04 -8.54
N SER A 50 10.85 6.41 -8.38
CA SER A 50 11.93 5.73 -9.05
C SER A 50 11.96 4.26 -8.59
N TYR A 51 12.61 3.39 -9.35
CA TYR A 51 12.67 1.97 -9.03
C TYR A 51 13.21 1.72 -7.62
N ASP A 52 14.33 2.37 -7.26
CA ASP A 52 14.96 2.15 -5.95
C ASP A 52 14.05 2.53 -4.80
N VAL A 53 13.40 3.68 -4.92
CA VAL A 53 12.49 4.17 -3.87
C VAL A 53 11.25 3.28 -3.79
N ALA A 54 10.68 2.93 -4.95
CA ALA A 54 9.49 2.06 -4.99
C ALA A 54 9.79 0.70 -4.37
N GLN A 55 10.94 0.11 -4.68
CA GLN A 55 11.35 -1.18 -4.11
C GLN A 55 11.50 -1.08 -2.59
N THR A 56 12.08 0.00 -2.10
CA THR A 56 12.21 0.24 -0.66
C THR A 56 10.84 0.34 0.00
N LYS A 57 9.90 1.06 -0.62
CA LYS A 57 8.53 1.17 -0.10
C LYS A 57 7.86 -0.19 0.02
N VAL A 58 7.97 -1.02 -1.02
CA VAL A 58 7.39 -2.38 -1.00
C VAL A 58 7.98 -3.19 0.15
N LYS A 59 9.29 -3.17 0.33
CA LYS A 59 9.94 -3.92 1.41
C LYS A 59 9.52 -3.42 2.78
N GLN A 60 9.42 -2.11 2.96
CA GLN A 60 8.98 -1.51 4.22
C GLN A 60 7.56 -1.92 4.57
N VAL A 61 6.65 -1.87 3.59
CA VAL A 61 5.25 -2.24 3.81
C VAL A 61 5.13 -3.71 4.19
N ILE A 62 5.78 -4.59 3.43
CA ILE A 62 5.71 -6.02 3.69
C ILE A 62 6.31 -6.36 5.06
N GLY A 63 7.49 -5.81 5.37
CA GLY A 63 8.15 -6.04 6.66
C GLY A 63 7.29 -5.59 7.82
N TYR A 64 6.77 -4.37 7.75
CA TYR A 64 5.91 -3.82 8.80
C TYR A 64 4.63 -4.64 8.95
N SER A 65 4.05 -5.08 7.84
CA SER A 65 2.82 -5.88 7.87
C SER A 65 3.05 -7.22 8.55
N ARG A 66 4.16 -7.90 8.23
CA ARG A 66 4.50 -9.19 8.86
C ARG A 66 4.80 -9.03 10.34
N ASP A 67 5.46 -7.95 10.73
CA ASP A 67 5.75 -7.66 12.15
C ASP A 67 4.46 -7.44 12.95
N ASN A 68 3.37 -7.08 12.29
CA ASN A 68 2.07 -6.84 12.91
C ASN A 68 1.06 -7.95 12.60
N ASP A 69 1.53 -9.09 12.13
CA ASP A 69 0.69 -10.26 11.83
C ASP A 69 -0.40 -9.97 10.79
N GLN A 70 -0.11 -9.06 9.85
CA GLN A 70 -1.03 -8.71 8.77
C GLN A 70 -0.49 -9.28 7.44
N PRO A 71 -1.31 -9.96 6.64
CA PRO A 71 -0.85 -10.55 5.37
C PRO A 71 -0.80 -9.58 4.19
N LEU A 72 -0.95 -8.28 4.44
CA LEU A 72 -0.96 -7.25 3.39
C LEU A 72 0.24 -7.40 2.45
N MET A 73 -0.03 -7.32 1.14
CA MET A 73 0.99 -7.37 0.10
C MET A 73 1.08 -6.07 -0.66
N ALA A 74 2.30 -5.74 -1.05
CA ALA A 74 2.59 -4.62 -1.92
C ALA A 74 3.42 -5.13 -3.10
N VAL A 75 3.20 -4.57 -4.27
CA VAL A 75 3.94 -4.94 -5.48
C VAL A 75 4.36 -3.69 -6.23
N LEU A 76 5.38 -3.85 -7.08
CA LEU A 76 5.80 -2.83 -8.04
C LEU A 76 5.12 -3.08 -9.37
N ARG A 77 4.77 -1.99 -10.05
CA ARG A 77 4.31 -2.07 -11.43
C ARG A 77 4.95 -0.94 -12.21
N GLU A 78 5.60 -1.26 -13.31
CA GLU A 78 6.16 -0.25 -14.17
C GLU A 78 5.04 0.61 -14.75
N LEU A 79 5.24 1.94 -14.78
CA LEU A 79 4.25 2.84 -15.35
C LEU A 79 4.05 2.49 -16.84
N GLY A 80 2.80 2.32 -17.22
CA GLY A 80 2.43 2.10 -18.61
C GLY A 80 2.71 3.37 -19.42
N ILE A 81 3.13 3.18 -20.65
CA ILE A 81 3.35 4.28 -21.59
C ILE A 81 2.29 4.21 -22.67
#